data_e0881b6727b4647ebc4ebb92d66964da
#
_entry.id   e0881b6727b4647ebc4ebb92d66964da
#
_cell.length_a   1.000
_cell.length_b   1.000
_cell.length_c   1.000
_cell.angle_alpha   90.00
_cell.angle_beta   90.00
_cell.angle_gamma   90.00
#
_symmetry.space_group_name_H-M   'P 1'
#
loop_
_entity.id
_entity.type
_entity.pdbx_description
1 polymer ?
#
loop_
_entity_poly.entity_id
_entity_poly.type
_entity_poly.pdbx_seq_one_letter_code
_entity_poly.pdbx_strand_id
1 'polypeptide(L)'
;MKAGGLQYSAINVDILQSDILFIVSPDKETFLKDISKVIHKTLIDKQHQEEIIKDLIDCFSKDRVLYPGTTFETFTTNGVQYLIVVLKAELNNPDNILVHEMCHVVQKLFNEYGIEDEEVFAYTLEYLFSEGRKLLEKFRKESGLSNDK
;
A
#
# COMPACT_ATOMS: atom_id res chain seq x y z
N MET A 1 3.95 8.58 8.67
CA MET A 1 2.77 9.06 9.42
C MET A 1 2.09 7.90 10.12
N LYS A 2 1.43 8.17 11.22
CA LYS A 2 0.72 7.15 12.00
C LYS A 2 -0.77 7.46 12.11
N ALA A 3 -1.58 6.40 12.11
CA ALA A 3 -3.00 6.49 12.45
C ALA A 3 -3.32 5.25 13.30
N GLY A 4 -3.46 5.44 14.61
CA GLY A 4 -3.57 4.33 15.56
C GLY A 4 -2.30 3.48 15.54
N GLY A 5 -2.48 2.16 15.33
CA GLY A 5 -1.37 1.22 15.21
C GLY A 5 -0.82 1.04 13.81
N LEU A 6 -1.34 1.79 12.82
CA LEU A 6 -0.91 1.70 11.42
C LEU A 6 0.05 2.82 11.07
N GLN A 7 1.06 2.49 10.29
CA GLN A 7 1.88 3.49 9.61
C GLN A 7 1.51 3.53 8.14
N TYR A 8 1.51 4.73 7.57
CA TYR A 8 1.15 4.91 6.17
C TYR A 8 1.90 6.09 5.57
N SER A 9 2.05 6.05 4.25
CA SER A 9 2.57 7.15 3.47
C SER A 9 2.07 7.06 2.04
N ALA A 10 1.96 8.19 1.37
CA ALA A 10 1.67 8.21 -0.05
C ALA A 10 2.98 8.14 -0.83
N ILE A 11 3.00 7.31 -1.86
CA ILE A 11 4.09 7.27 -2.83
C ILE A 11 3.51 7.85 -4.12
N ASN A 12 4.10 8.96 -4.57
CA ASN A 12 3.63 9.64 -5.78
C ASN A 12 4.33 9.07 -7.01
N VAL A 13 3.54 8.74 -8.02
CA VAL A 13 4.04 8.33 -9.34
C VAL A 13 3.71 9.46 -10.32
N ASP A 14 4.54 10.50 -10.32
CA ASP A 14 4.33 11.74 -11.06
C ASP A 14 4.03 11.53 -12.54
N ILE A 15 4.79 10.67 -13.15
CA ILE A 15 4.72 10.36 -14.58
C ILE A 15 3.33 9.84 -14.98
N LEU A 16 2.65 9.14 -14.06
CA LEU A 16 1.34 8.54 -14.29
C LEU A 16 0.23 9.27 -13.53
N GLN A 17 0.55 10.35 -12.83
CA GLN A 17 -0.40 11.12 -12.02
C GLN A 17 -1.24 10.23 -11.09
N SER A 18 -0.57 9.24 -10.49
CA SER A 18 -1.20 8.29 -9.60
C SER A 18 -0.50 8.29 -8.25
N ASP A 19 -1.27 8.10 -7.21
CA ASP A 19 -0.74 7.98 -5.85
C ASP A 19 -0.94 6.55 -5.35
N ILE A 20 0.05 6.07 -4.61
CA ILE A 20 -0.02 4.78 -3.96
C ILE A 20 -0.03 5.02 -2.47
N LEU A 21 -1.07 4.54 -1.81
CA LEU A 21 -1.15 4.56 -0.36
C LEU A 21 -0.48 3.30 0.17
N PHE A 22 0.66 3.47 0.81
CA PHE A 22 1.44 2.38 1.38
C PHE A 22 1.15 2.29 2.87
N ILE A 23 0.66 1.13 3.31
CA ILE A 23 0.23 0.91 4.71
C ILE A 23 1.00 -0.28 5.28
N VAL A 24 1.54 -0.11 6.47
CA VAL A 24 2.18 -1.20 7.20
C VAL A 24 1.38 -1.45 8.47
N SER A 25 0.95 -2.70 8.67
CA SER A 25 0.17 -3.12 9.84
C SER A 25 0.89 -4.22 10.59
N PRO A 26 0.92 -4.17 11.94
CA PRO A 26 1.50 -5.26 12.71
C PRO A 26 0.69 -6.55 12.62
N ASP A 27 -0.63 -6.45 12.58
CA ASP A 27 -1.52 -7.62 12.56
C ASP A 27 -2.89 -7.27 11.98
N LYS A 28 -3.70 -8.29 11.78
CA LYS A 28 -5.07 -8.14 11.22
C LYS A 28 -5.98 -7.33 12.14
N GLU A 29 -5.90 -7.57 13.42
CA GLU A 29 -6.75 -6.88 14.40
C GLU A 29 -6.54 -5.37 14.38
N THR A 30 -5.30 -4.95 14.41
CA THR A 30 -4.93 -3.54 14.31
C THR A 30 -5.38 -2.95 12.98
N PHE A 31 -5.20 -3.70 11.89
CA PHE A 31 -5.65 -3.25 10.58
C PHE A 31 -7.15 -2.97 10.56
N LEU A 32 -7.97 -3.93 10.98
CA LEU A 32 -9.42 -3.79 10.97
C LEU A 32 -9.91 -2.66 11.88
N LYS A 33 -9.21 -2.46 13.00
CA LYS A 33 -9.55 -1.42 13.96
C LYS A 33 -9.21 -0.03 13.45
N ASP A 34 -8.06 0.15 12.84
CA ASP A 34 -7.49 1.47 12.57
C ASP A 34 -7.49 1.90 11.10
N ILE A 35 -7.89 1.03 10.18
CA ILE A 35 -7.86 1.36 8.74
C ILE A 35 -8.70 2.60 8.41
N SER A 36 -9.83 2.78 9.07
CA SER A 36 -10.69 3.95 8.86
C SER A 36 -9.94 5.25 9.18
N LYS A 37 -9.10 5.24 10.20
CA LYS A 37 -8.30 6.41 10.59
C LYS A 37 -7.31 6.79 9.50
N VAL A 38 -6.72 5.81 8.82
CA VAL A 38 -5.81 6.05 7.70
C VAL A 38 -6.58 6.66 6.53
N ILE A 39 -7.66 6.01 6.12
CA ILE A 39 -8.42 6.44 4.93
C ILE A 39 -9.00 7.84 5.12
N HIS A 40 -9.47 8.18 6.30
CA HIS A 40 -10.02 9.51 6.59
C HIS A 40 -8.96 10.63 6.52
N LYS A 41 -7.68 10.28 6.60
CA LYS A 41 -6.58 11.24 6.47
C LYS A 41 -6.08 11.39 5.04
N THR A 42 -6.61 10.62 4.10
CA THR A 42 -6.22 10.70 2.68
C THR A 42 -7.00 11.79 1.96
N LEU A 43 -6.56 12.12 0.75
CA LEU A 43 -7.24 13.06 -0.12
C LEU A 43 -8.36 12.42 -0.95
N ILE A 44 -8.69 11.17 -0.67
CA ILE A 44 -9.81 10.48 -1.31
C ILE A 44 -11.11 11.17 -0.91
N ASP A 45 -12.02 11.35 -1.88
CA ASP A 45 -13.31 11.97 -1.62
C ASP A 45 -14.10 11.23 -0.54
N LYS A 46 -14.77 11.98 0.33
CA LYS A 46 -15.52 11.42 1.46
C LYS A 46 -16.53 10.36 1.06
N GLN A 47 -17.23 10.54 -0.07
CA GLN A 47 -18.21 9.55 -0.54
C GLN A 47 -17.53 8.21 -0.89
N HIS A 48 -16.29 8.23 -1.36
CA HIS A 48 -15.53 7.03 -1.68
C HIS A 48 -14.80 6.45 -0.49
N GLN A 49 -14.46 7.27 0.50
CA GLN A 49 -13.76 6.80 1.69
C GLN A 49 -14.53 5.69 2.42
N GLU A 50 -15.81 5.88 2.64
CA GLU A 50 -16.63 4.89 3.36
C GLU A 50 -16.73 3.57 2.57
N GLU A 51 -16.86 3.66 1.26
CA GLU A 51 -16.90 2.49 0.38
C GLU A 51 -15.58 1.73 0.40
N ILE A 52 -14.46 2.44 0.33
CA ILE A 52 -13.12 1.85 0.37
C ILE A 52 -12.87 1.18 1.72
N ILE A 53 -13.23 1.83 2.82
CA ILE A 53 -13.11 1.27 4.16
C ILE A 53 -13.88 -0.03 4.28
N LYS A 54 -15.12 -0.02 3.81
CA LYS A 54 -15.97 -1.21 3.82
C LYS A 54 -15.35 -2.36 3.01
N ASP A 55 -14.87 -2.06 1.81
CA ASP A 55 -14.28 -3.07 0.94
C ASP A 55 -13.01 -3.67 1.55
N LEU A 56 -12.16 -2.84 2.14
CA LEU A 56 -10.95 -3.30 2.83
C LEU A 56 -11.29 -4.18 4.03
N ILE A 57 -12.24 -3.76 4.85
CA ILE A 57 -12.68 -4.53 6.01
C ILE A 57 -13.28 -5.86 5.57
N ASP A 58 -14.15 -5.86 4.56
CA ASP A 58 -14.77 -7.08 4.04
C ASP A 58 -13.74 -8.06 3.50
N CYS A 59 -12.74 -7.55 2.79
CA CYS A 59 -11.68 -8.38 2.22
C CYS A 59 -10.87 -9.10 3.29
N PHE A 60 -10.46 -8.40 4.34
CA PHE A 60 -9.63 -8.97 5.39
C PHE A 60 -10.41 -9.68 6.49
N SER A 61 -11.68 -9.35 6.69
CA SER A 61 -12.48 -10.00 7.73
C SER A 61 -12.84 -11.45 7.40
N LYS A 62 -12.91 -11.80 6.12
CA LYS A 62 -13.23 -13.16 5.67
C LYS A 62 -12.09 -14.13 5.89
N ASP A 63 -10.86 -13.63 5.95
CA ASP A 63 -9.68 -14.44 6.17
C ASP A 63 -9.25 -14.34 7.63
N ARG A 64 -8.78 -15.45 8.18
CA ARG A 64 -8.37 -15.52 9.59
C ARG A 64 -7.04 -14.83 9.87
N VAL A 65 -6.25 -14.56 8.84
CA VAL A 65 -4.93 -13.95 8.96
C VAL A 65 -4.78 -12.82 7.97
N LEU A 66 -4.00 -11.82 8.34
CA LEU A 66 -3.57 -10.79 7.41
C LEU A 66 -2.54 -11.41 6.47
N TYR A 67 -2.76 -11.28 5.16
CA TYR A 67 -1.78 -11.72 4.18
C TYR A 67 -0.46 -10.95 4.36
N PRO A 68 0.69 -11.55 4.01
CA PRO A 68 1.98 -10.85 4.07
C PRO A 68 1.97 -9.52 3.31
N GLY A 69 1.27 -9.48 2.18
CA GLY A 69 1.07 -8.28 1.41
C GLY A 69 -0.15 -8.39 0.52
N THR A 70 -0.74 -7.25 0.16
CA THR A 70 -1.91 -7.19 -0.71
C THR A 70 -1.95 -5.84 -1.41
N THR A 71 -2.39 -5.85 -2.67
CA THR A 71 -2.59 -4.65 -3.48
C THR A 71 -4.05 -4.52 -3.86
N PHE A 72 -4.64 -3.36 -3.56
CA PHE A 72 -6.02 -3.01 -3.91
C PHE A 72 -6.07 -1.91 -4.93
N GLU A 73 -7.01 -2.01 -5.87
CA GLU A 73 -7.37 -0.91 -6.77
C GLU A 73 -8.58 -0.18 -6.20
N THR A 74 -8.55 1.14 -6.32
CA THR A 74 -9.70 1.96 -6.03
C THR A 74 -9.70 3.19 -6.95
N PHE A 75 -10.84 3.84 -7.06
CA PHE A 75 -10.99 5.03 -7.90
C PHE A 75 -11.49 6.18 -7.05
N THR A 76 -10.98 7.37 -7.35
CA THR A 76 -11.52 8.61 -6.77
C THR A 76 -12.66 9.13 -7.65
N THR A 77 -13.37 10.16 -7.17
CA THR A 77 -14.47 10.80 -7.92
C THR A 77 -14.01 11.32 -9.28
N ASN A 78 -12.74 11.70 -9.38
CA ASN A 78 -12.18 12.24 -10.63
C ASN A 78 -11.73 11.14 -11.61
N GLY A 79 -12.01 9.88 -11.31
CA GLY A 79 -11.60 8.76 -12.13
C GLY A 79 -10.12 8.44 -12.07
N VAL A 80 -9.40 9.08 -11.16
CA VAL A 80 -7.97 8.81 -10.97
C VAL A 80 -7.82 7.52 -10.20
N GLN A 81 -7.02 6.62 -10.72
CA GLN A 81 -6.73 5.36 -10.05
C GLN A 81 -5.87 5.60 -8.80
N TYR A 82 -6.28 5.00 -7.72
CA TYR A 82 -5.59 5.06 -6.44
C TYR A 82 -5.33 3.64 -6.00
N LEU A 83 -4.09 3.33 -5.75
CA LEU A 83 -3.69 1.97 -5.36
C LEU A 83 -3.32 1.95 -3.89
N ILE A 84 -3.74 0.90 -3.21
CA ILE A 84 -3.45 0.72 -1.79
C ILE A 84 -2.62 -0.55 -1.63
N VAL A 85 -1.44 -0.41 -1.05
CA VAL A 85 -0.57 -1.55 -0.74
C VAL A 85 -0.52 -1.71 0.77
N VAL A 86 -0.88 -2.89 1.24
CA VAL A 86 -0.84 -3.23 2.67
C VAL A 86 0.20 -4.30 2.89
N LEU A 87 1.13 -4.06 3.81
CA LEU A 87 2.14 -5.05 4.20
C LEU A 87 2.05 -5.34 5.69
N LYS A 88 2.30 -6.60 6.03
CA LYS A 88 2.43 -7.02 7.42
C LYS A 88 3.84 -6.68 7.92
N ALA A 89 3.92 -6.10 9.12
CA ALA A 89 5.19 -5.61 9.66
C ALA A 89 6.20 -6.72 9.96
N GLU A 90 5.73 -7.87 10.44
CA GLU A 90 6.58 -8.99 10.84
C GLU A 90 6.84 -9.94 9.68
N LEU A 91 7.59 -9.48 8.68
CA LEU A 91 7.94 -10.29 7.51
C LEU A 91 9.35 -10.84 7.65
N ASN A 92 9.50 -12.15 7.42
CA ASN A 92 10.81 -12.81 7.40
C ASN A 92 11.63 -12.38 6.18
N ASN A 93 10.96 -12.22 5.04
CA ASN A 93 11.57 -11.77 3.79
C ASN A 93 10.80 -10.58 3.23
N PRO A 94 10.93 -9.38 3.85
CA PRO A 94 10.14 -8.24 3.44
C PRO A 94 10.40 -7.80 2.00
N ASP A 95 11.61 -7.95 1.51
CA ASP A 95 11.97 -7.54 0.15
C ASP A 95 11.23 -8.37 -0.91
N ASN A 96 11.08 -9.68 -0.69
CA ASN A 96 10.36 -10.55 -1.62
C ASN A 96 8.88 -10.19 -1.71
N ILE A 97 8.25 -9.95 -0.58
CA ILE A 97 6.85 -9.55 -0.53
C ILE A 97 6.67 -8.17 -1.13
N LEU A 98 7.55 -7.24 -0.78
CA LEU A 98 7.50 -5.88 -1.29
C LEU A 98 7.62 -5.82 -2.81
N VAL A 99 8.59 -6.52 -3.40
CA VAL A 99 8.76 -6.54 -4.86
C VAL A 99 7.55 -7.20 -5.55
N HIS A 100 7.00 -8.24 -4.94
CA HIS A 100 5.80 -8.91 -5.46
C HIS A 100 4.61 -7.93 -5.54
N GLU A 101 4.32 -7.22 -4.46
CA GLU A 101 3.21 -6.27 -4.42
C GLU A 101 3.46 -5.07 -5.33
N MET A 102 4.68 -4.54 -5.37
CA MET A 102 5.02 -3.42 -6.27
C MET A 102 4.95 -3.82 -7.74
N CYS A 103 5.25 -5.07 -8.06
CA CYS A 103 5.06 -5.59 -9.42
C CYS A 103 3.58 -5.55 -9.82
N HIS A 104 2.67 -5.95 -8.93
CA HIS A 104 1.24 -5.82 -9.17
C HIS A 104 0.83 -4.35 -9.39
N VAL A 105 1.37 -3.44 -8.59
CA VAL A 105 1.11 -2.01 -8.74
C VAL A 105 1.51 -1.52 -10.14
N VAL A 106 2.72 -1.84 -10.58
CA VAL A 106 3.22 -1.40 -11.88
C VAL A 106 2.36 -2.01 -13.01
N GLN A 107 2.02 -3.29 -12.92
CA GLN A 107 1.16 -3.94 -13.91
C GLN A 107 -0.20 -3.27 -14.03
N LYS A 108 -0.82 -2.94 -12.90
CA LYS A 108 -2.12 -2.28 -12.87
C LYS A 108 -2.05 -0.88 -13.47
N LEU A 109 -1.03 -0.10 -13.10
CA LEU A 109 -0.82 1.24 -13.63
C LEU A 109 -0.57 1.20 -15.14
N PHE A 110 0.28 0.30 -15.59
CA PHE A 110 0.63 0.20 -17.01
C PHE A 110 -0.55 -0.26 -17.86
N ASN A 111 -1.36 -1.20 -17.36
CA ASN A 111 -2.58 -1.63 -18.03
C ASN A 111 -3.58 -0.48 -18.17
N GLU A 112 -3.74 0.32 -17.12
CA GLU A 112 -4.65 1.45 -17.11
C GLU A 112 -4.25 2.51 -18.12
N TYR A 113 -2.95 2.78 -18.27
CA TYR A 113 -2.44 3.82 -19.17
C TYR A 113 -1.98 3.27 -20.53
N GLY A 114 -2.12 1.96 -20.76
CA GLY A 114 -1.73 1.35 -22.05
C GLY A 114 -0.22 1.36 -22.31
N ILE A 115 0.59 1.32 -21.27
CA ILE A 115 2.05 1.34 -21.41
C ILE A 115 2.57 -0.10 -21.54
N GLU A 116 3.39 -0.35 -22.56
CA GLU A 116 3.94 -1.69 -22.84
C GLU A 116 5.47 -1.73 -22.80
N ASP A 117 6.14 -0.61 -22.53
CA ASP A 117 7.59 -0.51 -22.55
C ASP A 117 8.23 -1.23 -21.33
N GLU A 118 9.03 -2.25 -21.59
CA GLU A 118 9.69 -3.06 -20.55
C GLU A 118 10.70 -2.27 -19.73
N GLU A 119 11.42 -1.33 -20.34
CA GLU A 119 12.40 -0.50 -19.63
C GLU A 119 11.70 0.45 -18.66
N VAL A 120 10.62 1.07 -19.10
CA VAL A 120 9.82 1.95 -18.25
C VAL A 120 9.21 1.16 -17.09
N PHE A 121 8.76 -0.08 -17.37
CA PHE A 121 8.26 -0.99 -16.34
C PHE A 121 9.34 -1.25 -15.28
N ALA A 122 10.53 -1.62 -15.71
CA ALA A 122 11.63 -1.95 -14.82
C ALA A 122 12.04 -0.75 -13.95
N TYR A 123 12.18 0.44 -14.54
CA TYR A 123 12.50 1.64 -13.79
C TYR A 123 11.40 2.04 -12.80
N THR A 124 10.16 1.91 -13.18
CA THR A 124 9.03 2.21 -12.29
C THR A 124 9.00 1.25 -11.11
N LEU A 125 9.21 -0.04 -11.36
CA LEU A 125 9.27 -1.04 -10.30
C LEU A 125 10.43 -0.76 -9.34
N GLU A 126 11.61 -0.44 -9.87
CA GLU A 126 12.79 -0.10 -9.07
C GLU A 126 12.51 1.10 -8.15
N TYR A 127 11.90 2.15 -8.69
CA TYR A 127 11.50 3.33 -7.92
C TYR A 127 10.54 2.98 -6.79
N LEU A 128 9.47 2.25 -7.10
CA LEU A 128 8.44 1.90 -6.12
C LEU A 128 8.98 0.95 -5.05
N PHE A 129 9.82 0.00 -5.45
CA PHE A 129 10.47 -0.89 -4.50
C PHE A 129 11.35 -0.10 -3.53
N SER A 130 12.14 0.82 -4.05
CA SER A 130 13.03 1.67 -3.26
C SER A 130 12.27 2.52 -2.25
N GLU A 131 11.19 3.18 -2.70
CA GLU A 131 10.36 4.01 -1.83
C GLU A 131 9.62 3.18 -0.77
N GLY A 132 9.06 2.05 -1.17
CA GLY A 132 8.39 1.14 -0.24
C GLY A 132 9.33 0.57 0.80
N ARG A 133 10.56 0.23 0.41
CA ARG A 133 11.59 -0.28 1.31
C ARG A 133 11.97 0.75 2.37
N LYS A 134 12.15 2.00 1.97
CA LYS A 134 12.44 3.08 2.92
C LYS A 134 11.36 3.22 3.97
N LEU A 135 10.09 3.17 3.56
CA LEU A 135 8.96 3.28 4.47
C LEU A 135 8.87 2.08 5.41
N LEU A 136 9.07 0.89 4.88
CA LEU A 136 9.03 -0.34 5.68
C LEU A 136 10.16 -0.37 6.71
N GLU A 137 11.38 -0.01 6.32
CA GLU A 137 12.52 0.07 7.22
C GLU A 137 12.29 1.10 8.32
N LYS A 138 11.77 2.26 7.97
CA LYS A 138 11.43 3.31 8.93
C LYS A 138 10.41 2.80 9.95
N PHE A 139 9.35 2.14 9.47
CA PHE A 139 8.35 1.56 10.36
C PHE A 139 8.96 0.55 11.32
N ARG A 140 9.73 -0.40 10.80
CA ARG A 140 10.34 -1.46 11.60
C ARG A 140 11.27 -0.90 12.66
N LYS A 141 12.04 0.11 12.31
CA LYS A 141 12.95 0.80 13.21
C LYS A 141 12.20 1.51 14.35
N GLU A 142 11.15 2.25 14.02
CA GLU A 142 10.32 2.97 14.98
C GLU A 142 9.55 2.02 15.91
N SER A 143 9.21 0.82 15.41
CA SER A 143 8.47 -0.19 16.18
C SER A 143 9.36 -1.17 16.94
N GLY A 144 10.68 -1.00 16.89
CA GLY A 144 11.63 -1.93 17.52
C GLY A 144 11.73 -3.29 16.82
N LEU A 145 11.24 -3.41 15.58
CA LEU A 145 11.29 -4.64 14.78
C LEU A 145 12.51 -4.69 13.86
N SER A 146 13.36 -3.69 13.93
CA SER A 146 14.56 -3.62 13.11
C SER A 146 15.57 -4.69 13.51
N ASN A 147 16.17 -5.34 12.50
CA ASN A 147 17.25 -6.31 12.71
C ASN A 147 18.64 -5.65 12.64
N ASP A 148 18.71 -4.34 12.76
CA ASP A 148 19.97 -3.62 12.78
C ASP A 148 20.79 -4.02 13.99
N LYS A 149 21.90 -4.62 13.72
CA LYS A 149 22.88 -4.96 14.73
C LYS A 149 24.02 -3.99 14.67
#